data_3ff69b62c95cad5b2c97908617cf6d99
#
_entry.id   3ff69b62c95cad5b2c97908617cf6d99
#
_cell.length_a   1.000
_cell.length_b   1.000
_cell.length_c   1.000
_cell.angle_alpha   90.00
_cell.angle_beta   90.00
_cell.angle_gamma   90.00
#
_symmetry.space_group_name_H-M   'P 1'
#
loop_
_entity.id
_entity.type
_entity.pdbx_description
1 polymer ?
#
loop_
_entity_poly.entity_id
_entity_poly.type
_entity_poly.pdbx_seq_one_letter_code
_entity_poly.pdbx_strand_id
1 'polypeptide(L)'
;SALTGVYGLEQIPANMIERVEVMRGGGSALFGSSAIAGTINIITKEPMRNSAQIAHSLTMIGGSRPDNNTTVNASLVTDDHKAGIYLFGQGRHRASYDHDGDGYSELGKLEAKTLGFRSYLKTSNYSKLTFEYHNISEFRRGGNLLDLPPHETDITEQTDHQINGGGLKFDLFSRDYHHRLNVYRRR
;
A
#
# COMPACT_ATOMS: atom_id res chain seq x y z
N SER A 1 4.42 -10.74 10.77
CA SER A 1 5.68 -10.16 10.35
C SER A 1 5.77 -8.71 10.83
N ALA A 2 6.89 -8.33 11.43
CA ALA A 2 7.15 -7.03 12.07
C ALA A 2 7.24 -5.83 11.10
N LEU A 3 6.72 -5.94 9.88
CA LEU A 3 6.77 -4.89 8.86
C LEU A 3 5.60 -3.91 8.90
N THR A 4 4.69 -4.10 9.82
CA THR A 4 3.69 -3.11 10.22
C THR A 4 4.21 -2.25 11.37
N GLY A 5 5.50 -1.93 11.35
CA GLY A 5 6.07 -0.90 12.20
C GLY A 5 5.38 0.44 11.99
N VAL A 6 5.83 1.46 12.68
CA VAL A 6 5.26 2.81 12.74
C VAL A 6 4.83 3.37 11.38
N TYR A 7 5.50 2.98 10.28
CA TYR A 7 5.25 3.49 8.93
C TYR A 7 4.52 2.53 7.99
N GLY A 8 4.20 1.32 8.43
CA GLY A 8 3.69 0.27 7.51
C GLY A 8 2.34 0.56 6.85
N LEU A 9 1.47 1.31 7.50
CA LEU A 9 0.16 1.70 6.96
C LEU A 9 0.26 2.84 5.94
N GLU A 10 1.24 3.73 6.08
CA GLU A 10 1.44 4.84 5.16
C GLU A 10 1.98 4.40 3.79
N GLN A 11 2.54 3.19 3.70
CA GLN A 11 3.06 2.62 2.46
C GLN A 11 1.98 2.20 1.47
N ILE A 12 0.74 2.03 1.96
CA ILE A 12 -0.37 1.57 1.13
C ILE A 12 -1.09 2.79 0.55
N PRO A 13 -1.11 2.98 -0.77
CA PRO A 13 -1.79 4.09 -1.40
C PRO A 13 -3.30 4.07 -1.09
N ALA A 14 -3.82 5.17 -0.57
CA ALA A 14 -5.25 5.26 -0.20
C ALA A 14 -6.19 5.04 -1.39
N ASN A 15 -5.74 5.34 -2.61
CA ASN A 15 -6.52 5.15 -3.82
C ASN A 15 -6.76 3.69 -4.20
N MET A 16 -5.93 2.76 -3.70
CA MET A 16 -6.15 1.32 -3.89
C MET A 16 -7.07 0.70 -2.85
N ILE A 17 -7.34 1.40 -1.74
CA ILE A 17 -8.12 0.87 -0.63
C ILE A 17 -9.61 1.03 -0.93
N GLU A 18 -10.36 -0.06 -0.83
CA GLU A 18 -11.82 -0.04 -0.83
C GLU A 18 -12.35 0.24 0.57
N ARG A 19 -11.85 -0.54 1.55
CA ARG A 19 -12.20 -0.38 2.97
C ARG A 19 -11.11 -0.96 3.86
N VAL A 20 -11.15 -0.54 5.11
CA VAL A 20 -10.29 -1.05 6.18
C VAL A 20 -11.18 -1.71 7.23
N GLU A 21 -10.86 -2.95 7.56
CA GLU A 21 -11.55 -3.71 8.60
C GLU A 21 -10.62 -3.83 9.81
N VAL A 22 -11.07 -3.35 10.97
CA VAL A 22 -10.30 -3.41 12.21
C VAL A 22 -10.97 -4.42 13.13
N MET A 23 -10.26 -5.51 13.43
CA MET A 23 -10.66 -6.48 14.43
C MET A 23 -9.85 -6.28 15.69
N ARG A 24 -10.53 -6.09 16.81
CA ARG A 24 -9.93 -5.95 18.15
C ARG A 24 -9.92 -7.31 18.85
N GLY A 25 -8.81 -7.64 19.54
CA GLY A 25 -8.65 -8.91 20.20
C GLY A 25 -7.99 -9.99 19.35
N GLY A 26 -7.92 -11.20 19.87
CA GLY A 26 -7.18 -12.29 19.25
C GLY A 26 -7.79 -12.76 17.92
N GLY A 27 -7.05 -12.56 16.84
CA GLY A 27 -7.39 -13.02 15.49
C GLY A 27 -6.49 -14.15 14.99
N SER A 28 -5.72 -14.77 15.87
CA SER A 28 -4.67 -15.73 15.52
C SER A 28 -5.16 -16.95 14.74
N ALA A 29 -6.40 -17.38 14.97
CA ALA A 29 -7.00 -18.51 14.24
C ALA A 29 -7.21 -18.23 12.74
N LEU A 30 -7.42 -16.95 12.36
CA LEU A 30 -7.68 -16.54 10.98
C LEU A 30 -6.46 -15.89 10.31
N PHE A 31 -5.63 -15.18 11.08
CA PHE A 31 -4.57 -14.31 10.56
C PHE A 31 -3.16 -14.67 11.04
N GLY A 32 -3.03 -15.78 11.77
CA GLY A 32 -1.76 -16.30 12.26
C GLY A 32 -1.35 -15.80 13.65
N SER A 33 -0.27 -16.36 14.18
CA SER A 33 0.19 -16.14 15.57
C SER A 33 0.53 -14.69 15.91
N SER A 34 0.78 -13.84 14.93
CA SER A 34 1.10 -12.42 15.16
C SER A 34 -0.13 -11.56 15.47
N ALA A 35 -1.35 -12.07 15.28
CA ALA A 35 -2.60 -11.32 15.46
C ALA A 35 -3.17 -11.45 16.89
N ILE A 36 -2.33 -11.23 17.91
CA ILE A 36 -2.71 -11.36 19.33
C ILE A 36 -3.47 -10.13 19.81
N ALA A 37 -3.02 -8.95 19.47
CA ALA A 37 -3.59 -7.68 19.94
C ALA A 37 -4.72 -7.15 19.04
N GLY A 38 -4.84 -7.67 17.83
CA GLY A 38 -5.83 -7.27 16.84
C GLY A 38 -5.30 -7.39 15.41
N THR A 39 -6.16 -7.13 14.44
CA THR A 39 -5.83 -7.19 13.02
C THR A 39 -6.42 -6.01 12.28
N ILE A 40 -5.63 -5.38 11.43
CA ILE A 40 -6.07 -4.40 10.44
C ILE A 40 -6.04 -5.11 9.09
N ASN A 41 -7.21 -5.34 8.51
CA ASN A 41 -7.35 -5.97 7.19
C ASN A 41 -7.70 -4.90 6.16
N ILE A 42 -6.83 -4.74 5.16
CA ILE A 42 -7.01 -3.76 4.10
C ILE A 42 -7.55 -4.47 2.87
N ILE A 43 -8.75 -4.10 2.48
CA ILE A 43 -9.43 -4.63 1.30
C ILE A 43 -9.15 -3.69 0.13
N THR A 44 -8.55 -4.23 -0.91
CA THR A 44 -8.24 -3.48 -2.13
C THR A 44 -9.43 -3.45 -3.08
N LYS A 45 -9.56 -2.35 -3.85
CA LYS A 45 -10.60 -2.18 -4.86
C LYS A 45 -10.57 -3.30 -5.89
N GLU A 46 -11.74 -3.75 -6.27
CA GLU A 46 -11.94 -4.61 -7.44
C GLU A 46 -12.41 -3.78 -8.64
N PRO A 47 -12.00 -4.13 -9.86
CA PRO A 47 -12.52 -3.46 -11.04
C PRO A 47 -14.00 -3.81 -11.23
N MET A 48 -14.87 -2.80 -11.17
CA MET A 48 -16.33 -2.96 -11.32
C MET A 48 -16.87 -2.27 -12.58
N ARG A 49 -16.14 -1.29 -13.09
CA ARG A 49 -16.50 -0.50 -14.28
C ARG A 49 -15.25 0.10 -14.92
N ASN A 50 -15.35 0.45 -16.19
CA ASN A 50 -14.28 1.17 -16.87
C ASN A 50 -14.15 2.57 -16.28
N SER A 51 -12.95 2.91 -15.83
CA SER A 51 -12.64 4.22 -15.26
C SER A 51 -11.14 4.48 -15.29
N ALA A 52 -10.79 5.75 -15.31
CA ALA A 52 -9.41 6.20 -15.11
C ALA A 52 -9.43 7.47 -14.26
N GLN A 53 -8.47 7.62 -13.39
CA GLN A 53 -8.32 8.78 -12.54
C GLN A 53 -6.85 9.09 -12.33
N ILE A 54 -6.50 10.36 -12.43
CA ILE A 54 -5.24 10.93 -11.96
C ILE A 54 -5.58 12.00 -10.93
N ALA A 55 -4.84 12.04 -9.84
CA ALA A 55 -4.94 13.08 -8.84
C ALA A 55 -3.53 13.52 -8.42
N HIS A 56 -3.39 14.82 -8.22
CA HIS A 56 -2.16 15.41 -7.70
C HIS A 56 -2.50 16.29 -6.50
N SER A 57 -1.73 16.16 -5.44
CA SER A 57 -1.84 16.98 -4.24
C SER A 57 -0.47 17.61 -3.96
N LEU A 58 -0.47 18.92 -3.80
CA LEU A 58 0.66 19.70 -3.32
C LEU A 58 0.29 20.28 -1.96
N THR A 59 1.00 19.87 -0.93
CA THR A 59 0.85 20.41 0.43
C THR A 59 2.12 21.17 0.79
N MET A 60 1.98 22.41 1.26
CA MET A 60 3.09 23.22 1.76
C MET A 60 3.17 23.11 3.28
N ILE A 61 4.15 22.36 3.78
CA ILE A 61 4.40 22.17 5.20
C ILE A 61 5.12 23.42 5.73
N GLY A 62 4.60 24.01 6.82
CA GLY A 62 5.15 25.25 7.37
C GLY A 62 5.20 26.41 6.36
N GLY A 63 4.38 26.37 5.28
CA GLY A 63 4.35 27.38 4.24
C GLY A 63 5.52 27.36 3.25
N SER A 64 6.52 26.50 3.44
CA SER A 64 7.77 26.54 2.64
C SER A 64 8.23 25.19 2.09
N ARG A 65 7.88 24.07 2.69
CA ARG A 65 8.38 22.74 2.31
C ARG A 65 7.32 21.94 1.55
N PRO A 66 7.56 21.57 0.29
CA PRO A 66 6.57 20.88 -0.51
C PRO A 66 6.48 19.40 -0.16
N ASP A 67 5.24 18.90 -0.12
CA ASP A 67 4.88 17.47 -0.16
C ASP A 67 4.02 17.26 -1.41
N ASN A 68 4.61 16.67 -2.43
CA ASN A 68 3.97 16.36 -3.70
C ASN A 68 3.52 14.90 -3.68
N ASN A 69 2.25 14.66 -3.97
CA ASN A 69 1.70 13.32 -4.05
C ASN A 69 0.86 13.18 -5.32
N THR A 70 1.30 12.35 -6.25
CA THR A 70 0.58 12.03 -7.47
C THR A 70 0.09 10.59 -7.42
N THR A 71 -1.19 10.39 -7.67
CA THR A 71 -1.79 9.06 -7.74
C THR A 71 -2.46 8.86 -9.10
N VAL A 72 -2.35 7.65 -9.62
CA VAL A 72 -3.03 7.23 -10.84
C VAL A 72 -3.75 5.91 -10.58
N ASN A 73 -4.92 5.74 -11.15
CA ASN A 73 -5.60 4.46 -11.17
C ASN A 73 -6.42 4.31 -12.45
N ALA A 74 -6.57 3.08 -12.91
CA ALA A 74 -7.42 2.73 -14.03
C ALA A 74 -8.08 1.38 -13.79
N SER A 75 -9.30 1.24 -14.26
CA SER A 75 -10.08 0.02 -14.19
C SER A 75 -10.66 -0.28 -15.57
N LEU A 76 -10.43 -1.50 -16.03
CA LEU A 76 -11.01 -2.02 -17.26
C LEU A 76 -11.76 -3.31 -16.93
N VAL A 77 -12.97 -3.41 -17.45
CA VAL A 77 -13.87 -4.55 -17.22
C VAL A 77 -14.51 -4.92 -18.53
N THR A 78 -14.58 -6.21 -18.82
CA THR A 78 -15.28 -6.72 -20.01
C THR A 78 -16.79 -6.49 -19.88
N ASP A 79 -17.51 -6.33 -20.99
CA ASP A 79 -18.94 -6.04 -21.02
C ASP A 79 -19.77 -7.12 -20.32
N ASP A 80 -19.32 -8.37 -20.36
CA ASP A 80 -19.94 -9.50 -19.68
C ASP A 80 -19.53 -9.66 -18.20
N HIS A 81 -18.72 -8.72 -17.69
CA HIS A 81 -18.18 -8.73 -16.33
C HIS A 81 -17.47 -10.05 -15.92
N LYS A 82 -16.93 -10.78 -16.91
CA LYS A 82 -16.19 -12.02 -16.61
C LYS A 82 -14.71 -11.78 -16.34
N ALA A 83 -14.16 -10.69 -16.86
CA ALA A 83 -12.78 -10.32 -16.57
C ALA A 83 -12.67 -8.83 -16.26
N GLY A 84 -11.69 -8.49 -15.45
CA GLY A 84 -11.37 -7.11 -15.16
C GLY A 84 -9.98 -6.95 -14.58
N ILE A 85 -9.41 -5.76 -14.79
CA ILE A 85 -8.12 -5.36 -14.22
C ILE A 85 -8.23 -3.97 -13.62
N TYR A 86 -7.68 -3.80 -12.43
CA TYR A 86 -7.47 -2.54 -11.75
C TYR A 86 -5.98 -2.28 -11.63
N LEU A 87 -5.54 -1.16 -12.18
CA LEU A 87 -4.16 -0.66 -12.12
C LEU A 87 -4.11 0.51 -11.15
N PHE A 88 -3.06 0.60 -10.37
CA PHE A 88 -2.84 1.74 -9.47
C PHE A 88 -1.36 2.08 -9.40
N GLY A 89 -1.09 3.36 -9.18
CA GLY A 89 0.25 3.88 -8.96
C GLY A 89 0.23 5.10 -8.07
N GLN A 90 1.33 5.34 -7.37
CA GLN A 90 1.57 6.53 -6.56
C GLN A 90 3.04 6.93 -6.65
N GLY A 91 3.28 8.22 -6.76
CA GLY A 91 4.58 8.83 -6.53
C GLY A 91 4.44 9.94 -5.50
N ARG A 92 5.17 9.88 -4.41
CA ARG A 92 5.19 10.90 -3.37
C ARG A 92 6.60 11.37 -3.10
N HIS A 93 6.77 12.68 -3.02
CA HIS A 93 8.02 13.30 -2.66
C HIS A 93 7.73 14.43 -1.66
N ARG A 94 8.25 14.28 -0.44
CA ARG A 94 8.15 15.25 0.65
C ARG A 94 9.54 15.73 1.02
N ALA A 95 9.73 17.05 1.05
CA ALA A 95 10.92 17.63 1.62
C ALA A 95 10.95 17.46 3.15
N SER A 96 12.12 17.42 3.73
CA SER A 96 12.29 17.49 5.18
C SER A 96 11.80 18.83 5.72
N TYR A 97 11.29 18.83 6.94
CA TYR A 97 10.85 20.03 7.64
C TYR A 97 11.38 20.04 9.06
N ASP A 98 12.09 21.12 9.37
CA ASP A 98 12.57 21.52 10.68
C ASP A 98 11.67 22.68 11.11
N HIS A 99 10.93 22.49 12.21
CA HIS A 99 9.89 23.40 12.66
C HIS A 99 10.43 24.55 13.49
N ASP A 100 11.37 24.29 14.36
CA ASP A 100 11.90 25.25 15.33
C ASP A 100 13.27 25.80 14.95
N GLY A 101 13.90 25.29 13.88
CA GLY A 101 15.15 25.80 13.33
C GLY A 101 16.38 25.33 14.09
N ASP A 102 16.27 24.25 14.84
CA ASP A 102 17.38 23.68 15.63
C ASP A 102 18.34 22.81 14.79
N GLY A 103 18.02 22.60 13.50
CA GLY A 103 18.81 21.81 12.57
C GLY A 103 18.39 20.33 12.53
N TYR A 104 17.41 19.91 13.32
CA TYR A 104 16.83 18.57 13.29
C TYR A 104 15.46 18.58 12.64
N SER A 105 15.16 17.55 11.89
CA SER A 105 13.88 17.48 11.17
C SER A 105 12.82 16.76 12.01
N GLU A 106 11.70 17.42 12.34
CA GLU A 106 10.50 16.79 12.91
C GLU A 106 9.76 15.97 11.86
N LEU A 107 9.86 16.37 10.60
CA LEU A 107 9.40 15.58 9.48
C LEU A 107 10.54 15.27 8.54
N GLY A 108 10.90 14.01 8.46
CA GLY A 108 11.95 13.54 7.56
C GLY A 108 11.54 13.64 6.08
N LYS A 109 12.54 13.71 5.21
CA LYS A 109 12.40 13.54 3.76
C LYS A 109 11.74 12.19 3.46
N LEU A 110 10.82 12.17 2.49
CA LEU A 110 10.14 10.96 2.04
C LEU A 110 10.13 10.90 0.51
N GLU A 111 10.56 9.78 -0.03
CA GLU A 111 10.39 9.42 -1.43
C GLU A 111 9.69 8.06 -1.48
N ALA A 112 8.49 8.01 -2.05
CA ALA A 112 7.73 6.77 -2.17
C ALA A 112 7.22 6.58 -3.59
N LYS A 113 7.35 5.36 -4.10
CA LYS A 113 6.83 4.93 -5.39
C LYS A 113 6.10 3.60 -5.21
N THR A 114 4.88 3.55 -5.66
CA THR A 114 4.07 2.32 -5.63
C THR A 114 3.49 2.10 -7.00
N LEU A 115 3.53 0.85 -7.44
CA LEU A 115 2.86 0.40 -8.66
C LEU A 115 2.27 -0.98 -8.39
N GLY A 116 1.08 -1.22 -8.88
CA GLY A 116 0.48 -2.53 -8.75
C GLY A 116 -0.77 -2.70 -9.59
N PHE A 117 -1.28 -3.93 -9.57
CA PHE A 117 -2.53 -4.27 -10.22
C PHE A 117 -3.24 -5.40 -9.50
N ARG A 118 -4.54 -5.48 -9.73
CA ARG A 118 -5.39 -6.59 -9.34
C ARG A 118 -6.30 -6.93 -10.52
N SER A 119 -6.33 -8.20 -10.89
CA SER A 119 -7.18 -8.69 -11.95
C SER A 119 -8.04 -9.84 -11.49
N TYR A 120 -9.17 -10.04 -12.14
CA TYR A 120 -9.99 -11.22 -11.95
C TYR A 120 -10.43 -11.82 -13.28
N LEU A 121 -10.69 -13.13 -13.23
CA LEU A 121 -11.31 -13.89 -14.29
C LEU A 121 -12.34 -14.84 -13.67
N LYS A 122 -13.60 -14.71 -14.07
CA LYS A 122 -14.65 -15.69 -13.75
C LYS A 122 -14.52 -16.84 -14.75
N THR A 123 -14.05 -17.97 -14.26
CA THR A 123 -13.87 -19.19 -15.08
C THR A 123 -15.17 -19.94 -15.27
N SER A 124 -16.17 -19.68 -14.40
CA SER A 124 -17.55 -20.11 -14.52
C SER A 124 -18.48 -19.18 -13.72
N ASN A 125 -19.79 -19.45 -13.72
CA ASN A 125 -20.74 -18.72 -12.86
C ASN A 125 -20.47 -18.92 -11.35
N TYR A 126 -19.73 -19.97 -11.01
CA TYR A 126 -19.46 -20.37 -9.64
C TYR A 126 -17.98 -20.30 -9.27
N SER A 127 -17.11 -19.85 -10.18
CA SER A 127 -15.69 -19.83 -9.91
C SER A 127 -15.02 -18.55 -10.40
N LYS A 128 -14.08 -18.05 -9.59
CA LYS A 128 -13.36 -16.80 -9.82
C LYS A 128 -11.89 -16.99 -9.48
N LEU A 129 -11.04 -16.63 -10.43
CA LEU A 129 -9.61 -16.50 -10.23
C LEU A 129 -9.27 -15.02 -10.03
N THR A 130 -8.48 -14.70 -9.02
CA THR A 130 -7.98 -13.35 -8.78
C THR A 130 -6.46 -13.39 -8.71
N PHE A 131 -5.83 -12.47 -9.40
CA PHE A 131 -4.38 -12.29 -9.36
C PHE A 131 -4.08 -10.85 -8.97
N GLU A 132 -3.12 -10.66 -8.07
CA GLU A 132 -2.66 -9.34 -7.63
C GLU A 132 -1.14 -9.29 -7.53
N TYR A 133 -0.61 -8.11 -7.80
CA TYR A 133 0.80 -7.80 -7.63
C TYR A 133 0.98 -6.34 -7.27
N HIS A 134 1.95 -6.06 -6.41
CA HIS A 134 2.38 -4.70 -6.10
C HIS A 134 3.88 -4.64 -5.82
N ASN A 135 4.45 -3.51 -6.18
CA ASN A 135 5.79 -3.10 -5.82
C ASN A 135 5.69 -1.78 -5.05
N ILE A 136 6.40 -1.69 -3.93
CA ILE A 136 6.51 -0.48 -3.12
C ILE A 136 7.99 -0.23 -2.91
N SER A 137 8.46 0.98 -3.25
CA SER A 137 9.78 1.47 -2.94
C SER A 137 9.62 2.74 -2.11
N GLU A 138 10.20 2.76 -0.92
CA GLU A 138 10.10 3.89 -0.02
C GLU A 138 11.45 4.17 0.63
N PHE A 139 11.89 5.42 0.51
CA PHE A 139 13.05 5.96 1.20
C PHE A 139 12.61 7.06 2.16
N ARG A 140 13.04 6.99 3.40
CA ARG A 140 12.86 8.02 4.43
C ARG A 140 14.19 8.40 5.02
N ARG A 141 14.35 9.68 5.31
CA ARG A 141 15.54 10.23 5.94
C ARG A 141 15.16 11.37 6.87
N GLY A 142 15.43 11.22 8.15
CA GLY A 142 15.25 12.23 9.20
C GLY A 142 16.50 12.39 10.04
N GLY A 143 16.48 13.35 10.96
CA GLY A 143 17.59 13.75 11.82
C GLY A 143 18.19 15.07 11.34
N ASN A 144 19.51 15.21 11.51
CA ASN A 144 20.24 16.41 11.09
C ASN A 144 21.20 16.13 9.93
N LEU A 145 21.79 17.18 9.36
CA LEU A 145 22.82 17.10 8.31
C LEU A 145 22.42 16.13 7.18
N LEU A 146 21.19 16.29 6.66
CA LEU A 146 20.53 15.33 5.76
C LEU A 146 21.26 15.12 4.42
N ASP A 147 22.19 16.03 4.05
CA ASP A 147 23.02 15.92 2.86
C ASP A 147 24.25 15.05 3.05
N LEU A 148 24.58 14.71 4.31
CA LEU A 148 25.70 13.83 4.64
C LEU A 148 25.25 12.36 4.76
N PRO A 149 26.20 11.42 4.60
CA PRO A 149 25.94 10.01 4.89
C PRO A 149 25.50 9.79 6.35
N PRO A 150 24.69 8.76 6.63
CA PRO A 150 24.17 8.49 7.99
C PRO A 150 25.21 8.42 9.11
N HIS A 151 26.40 7.94 8.81
CA HIS A 151 27.48 7.76 9.78
C HIS A 151 28.30 9.04 10.04
N GLU A 152 28.03 10.11 9.32
CA GLU A 152 28.67 11.44 9.48
C GLU A 152 27.74 12.46 10.14
N THR A 153 26.60 12.02 10.65
CA THR A 153 25.59 12.88 11.28
C THR A 153 25.44 12.55 12.76
N ASP A 154 24.97 13.51 13.56
CA ASP A 154 24.79 13.31 15.00
C ASP A 154 23.59 12.40 15.30
N ILE A 155 22.46 12.66 14.62
CA ILE A 155 21.23 11.84 14.73
C ILE A 155 20.70 11.55 13.33
N THR A 156 20.45 10.27 13.09
CA THR A 156 19.89 9.79 11.82
C THR A 156 18.80 8.77 12.03
N GLU A 157 17.68 9.01 11.40
CA GLU A 157 16.69 7.99 11.08
C GLU A 157 16.66 7.79 9.56
N GLN A 158 17.04 6.61 9.10
CA GLN A 158 16.95 6.28 7.68
C GLN A 158 16.31 4.91 7.49
N THR A 159 15.36 4.85 6.58
CA THR A 159 14.77 3.59 6.13
C THR A 159 14.75 3.52 4.61
N ASP A 160 15.07 2.36 4.07
CA ASP A 160 14.95 2.04 2.66
C ASP A 160 14.17 0.73 2.55
N HIS A 161 12.97 0.81 2.03
CA HIS A 161 12.07 -0.32 1.89
C HIS A 161 11.80 -0.61 0.42
N GLN A 162 12.05 -1.86 0.02
CA GLN A 162 11.63 -2.39 -1.27
C GLN A 162 10.77 -3.63 -1.03
N ILE A 163 9.50 -3.51 -1.34
CA ILE A 163 8.52 -4.56 -1.09
C ILE A 163 7.91 -5.00 -2.41
N ASN A 164 8.01 -6.29 -2.69
CA ASN A 164 7.33 -6.94 -3.79
C ASN A 164 6.33 -7.93 -3.20
N GLY A 165 5.07 -7.78 -3.52
CA GLY A 165 4.03 -8.67 -3.07
C GLY A 165 3.13 -9.11 -4.21
N GLY A 166 2.64 -10.33 -4.13
CA GLY A 166 1.68 -10.81 -5.11
C GLY A 166 0.96 -12.05 -4.62
N GLY A 167 -0.20 -12.29 -5.16
CA GLY A 167 -1.04 -13.39 -4.76
C GLY A 167 -1.93 -13.91 -5.87
N LEU A 168 -2.26 -15.18 -5.75
CA LEU A 168 -3.23 -15.87 -6.56
C LEU A 168 -4.32 -16.40 -5.63
N LYS A 169 -5.56 -16.10 -5.94
CA LYS A 169 -6.74 -16.57 -5.21
C LYS A 169 -7.70 -17.26 -6.15
N PHE A 170 -8.13 -18.44 -5.80
CA PHE A 170 -9.19 -19.16 -6.48
C PHE A 170 -10.37 -19.35 -5.54
N ASP A 171 -11.53 -18.85 -5.92
CA ASP A 171 -12.81 -19.03 -5.24
C ASP A 171 -13.70 -19.98 -6.05
N LEU A 172 -14.25 -20.98 -5.40
CA LEU A 172 -15.25 -21.89 -5.94
C LEU A 172 -16.48 -21.92 -5.02
N PHE A 173 -17.63 -21.55 -5.55
CA PHE A 173 -18.91 -21.53 -4.86
C PHE A 173 -19.71 -22.79 -5.23
N SER A 174 -20.06 -23.61 -4.26
CA SER A 174 -21.00 -24.71 -4.36
C SER A 174 -22.30 -24.33 -3.65
N ARG A 175 -23.36 -25.11 -3.77
CA ARG A 175 -24.66 -24.81 -3.16
C ARG A 175 -24.56 -24.49 -1.66
N ASP A 176 -23.73 -25.26 -0.92
CA ASP A 176 -23.61 -25.17 0.53
C ASP A 176 -22.20 -24.79 1.00
N TYR A 177 -21.23 -24.66 0.09
CA TYR A 177 -19.83 -24.47 0.44
C TYR A 177 -19.16 -23.42 -0.42
N HIS A 178 -18.30 -22.64 0.21
CA HIS A 178 -17.35 -21.75 -0.45
C HIS A 178 -15.95 -22.27 -0.21
N HIS A 179 -15.32 -22.74 -1.28
CA HIS A 179 -13.94 -23.19 -1.25
C HIS A 179 -13.04 -22.04 -1.70
N ARG A 180 -11.99 -21.77 -0.93
CA ARG A 180 -11.00 -20.74 -1.26
C ARG A 180 -9.60 -21.27 -1.12
N LEU A 181 -8.83 -21.16 -2.20
CA LEU A 181 -7.40 -21.39 -2.20
C LEU A 181 -6.68 -20.04 -2.39
N ASN A 182 -5.78 -19.71 -1.48
CA ASN A 182 -4.94 -18.51 -1.57
C ASN A 182 -3.47 -18.91 -1.54
N VAL A 183 -2.71 -18.40 -2.49
CA VAL A 183 -1.25 -18.46 -2.50
C VAL A 183 -0.75 -17.03 -2.54
N TYR A 184 0.04 -16.65 -1.56
CA TYR A 184 0.60 -15.31 -1.46
C TYR A 184 2.10 -15.36 -1.22
N ARG A 185 2.84 -14.47 -1.89
CA ARG A 185 4.28 -14.28 -1.68
C ARG A 185 4.57 -12.80 -1.46
N ARG A 186 5.39 -12.52 -0.46
CA ARG A 186 5.99 -11.20 -0.20
C ARG A 186 7.51 -11.39 -0.09
N ARG A 187 8.26 -10.45 -0.66
CA ARG A 187 9.73 -10.40 -0.60
C ARG A 187 10.17 -9.00 -0.23
#